data_65af8bf012d6b59a2b35e5e99ccff27e
#
_entry.id   65af8bf012d6b59a2b35e5e99ccff27e
#
_cell.length_a   1.000
_cell.length_b   1.000
_cell.length_c   1.000
_cell.angle_alpha   90.00
_cell.angle_beta   90.00
_cell.angle_gamma   90.00
#
_symmetry.space_group_name_H-M   'P 1'
#
loop_
_entity.id
_entity.type
_entity.pdbx_description
1 polymer ?
#
loop_
_entity_poly.entity_id
_entity_poly.type
_entity_poly.pdbx_seq_one_letter_code
_entity_poly.pdbx_strand_id
1 'polypeptide(L)'
;MRRAKIVCTIGPATASAEQIQALVDAGMDVARINRSHGTAQEHEEVIERVRRASQNSGRGVAVLVDLQGPKIRLETFEEGPQYLEIGDTFTITTRDVPGTKELVGTTFKGLPGDCAPGDRLLIDDGNVALRVVEVSATDVVTRVEVPGYVSDHKGLNLPGVAVSVPAMSEKDEEDLRWGLQVDADFIALSFVRSAADIDSVHAIMDEYGKRLPVIAKIEKPQAVEALAEIVDAFDGIMVARGDLGVEMPLEDVPLVQKRAIELARRAAKPVIVATQVMDSMIKNPRPTRAEASDCANAILDGADAVMLSGETSVGAFPIEAVRTMARIVESTEENGGERIAALGPVELDRASAICGAAAVIAEKLDARFLVTFTQSGTSARMLSRLRTPIPMLAFTPLESTRRQLALSWGIQAYRVPEVAHTDDMVWQVDQVAQSARLAEVGDEMVIVAGMPPGTPGSSNLLRVHRLGDEVDYVIGGSRGDA
;
A
#
# COMPACT_ATOMS: atom_id res chain seq x y z
N MET A 1 -6.53 -10.25 18.00
CA MET A 1 -5.82 -9.03 17.51
C MET A 1 -5.72 -9.15 15.97
N ARG A 2 -6.29 -8.21 15.23
CA ARG A 2 -6.22 -8.17 13.77
C ARG A 2 -4.77 -7.98 13.29
N ARG A 3 -4.32 -8.79 12.34
CA ARG A 3 -2.93 -8.79 11.84
C ARG A 3 -2.81 -8.08 10.50
N ALA A 4 -3.66 -8.41 9.51
CA ALA A 4 -3.68 -7.69 8.26
C ALA A 4 -4.20 -6.26 8.46
N LYS A 5 -3.63 -5.32 7.73
CA LYS A 5 -3.81 -3.89 7.91
C LYS A 5 -4.92 -3.36 7.01
N ILE A 6 -5.50 -2.22 7.40
CA ILE A 6 -6.55 -1.55 6.62
C ILE A 6 -6.03 -0.18 6.18
N VAL A 7 -6.01 0.01 4.87
CA VAL A 7 -5.72 1.30 4.23
C VAL A 7 -7.06 1.97 3.90
N CYS A 8 -7.27 3.20 4.37
CA CYS A 8 -8.48 3.96 4.08
C CYS A 8 -8.14 5.20 3.27
N THR A 9 -8.82 5.40 2.13
CA THR A 9 -8.74 6.65 1.39
C THR A 9 -9.54 7.72 2.11
N ILE A 10 -8.88 8.82 2.45
CA ILE A 10 -9.55 9.97 3.05
C ILE A 10 -10.09 10.85 1.94
N GLY A 11 -11.33 11.31 2.11
CA GLY A 11 -12.01 12.17 1.16
C GLY A 11 -13.15 12.94 1.82
N PRO A 12 -14.04 13.57 1.03
CA PRO A 12 -15.09 14.44 1.57
C PRO A 12 -15.95 13.84 2.68
N ALA A 13 -16.20 12.52 2.64
CA ALA A 13 -17.00 11.84 3.67
C ALA A 13 -16.27 11.68 5.01
N THR A 14 -14.94 11.76 5.03
CA THR A 14 -14.13 11.40 6.20
C THR A 14 -13.05 12.40 6.57
N ALA A 15 -13.01 13.57 5.94
CA ALA A 15 -11.95 14.58 6.17
C ALA A 15 -12.03 15.30 7.53
N SER A 16 -13.17 15.26 8.26
CA SER A 16 -13.28 15.92 9.56
C SER A 16 -12.45 15.21 10.65
N ALA A 17 -12.08 15.95 11.70
CA ALA A 17 -11.30 15.39 12.82
C ALA A 17 -12.05 14.24 13.51
N GLU A 18 -13.36 14.37 13.67
CA GLU A 18 -14.23 13.35 14.29
C GLU A 18 -14.28 12.08 13.44
N GLN A 19 -14.41 12.23 12.12
CA GLN A 19 -14.47 11.10 11.21
C GLN A 19 -13.11 10.38 11.12
N ILE A 20 -12.00 11.12 11.06
CA ILE A 20 -10.66 10.54 11.08
C ILE A 20 -10.41 9.77 12.38
N GLN A 21 -10.78 10.35 13.54
CA GLN A 21 -10.68 9.63 14.81
C GLN A 21 -11.53 8.35 14.80
N ALA A 22 -12.77 8.43 14.30
CA ALA A 22 -13.66 7.28 14.19
C ALA A 22 -13.11 6.18 13.24
N LEU A 23 -12.43 6.57 12.14
CA LEU A 23 -11.74 5.61 11.26
C LEU A 23 -10.59 4.88 11.99
N VAL A 24 -9.77 5.63 12.75
CA VAL A 24 -8.67 5.05 13.55
C VAL A 24 -9.24 4.09 14.60
N ASP A 25 -10.28 4.48 15.32
CA ASP A 25 -10.94 3.66 16.33
C ASP A 25 -11.61 2.41 15.72
N ALA A 26 -12.11 2.52 14.48
CA ALA A 26 -12.69 1.41 13.72
C ALA A 26 -11.64 0.43 13.19
N GLY A 27 -10.36 0.84 13.11
CA GLY A 27 -9.27 -0.03 12.70
C GLY A 27 -8.42 0.45 11.53
N MET A 28 -8.51 1.69 11.08
CA MET A 28 -7.60 2.24 10.08
C MET A 28 -6.15 2.19 10.57
N ASP A 29 -5.25 1.65 9.75
CA ASP A 29 -3.81 1.62 10.01
C ASP A 29 -3.04 2.60 9.12
N VAL A 30 -3.54 2.85 7.90
CA VAL A 30 -2.92 3.75 6.92
C VAL A 30 -3.99 4.67 6.31
N ALA A 31 -3.73 5.97 6.35
CA ALA A 31 -4.53 6.97 5.66
C ALA A 31 -3.92 7.21 4.26
N ARG A 32 -4.68 6.90 3.21
CA ARG A 32 -4.29 7.19 1.83
C ARG A 32 -4.80 8.56 1.42
N ILE A 33 -3.89 9.41 0.95
CA ILE A 33 -4.13 10.73 0.39
C ILE A 33 -4.03 10.62 -1.13
N ASN A 34 -5.16 10.66 -1.83
CA ASN A 34 -5.21 10.55 -3.28
C ASN A 34 -4.99 11.93 -3.94
N ARG A 35 -3.85 12.13 -4.58
CA ARG A 35 -3.47 13.39 -5.23
C ARG A 35 -4.19 13.67 -6.56
N SER A 36 -5.05 12.75 -7.01
CA SER A 36 -5.91 13.00 -8.17
C SER A 36 -7.02 14.04 -7.91
N HIS A 37 -7.33 14.31 -6.65
CA HIS A 37 -8.42 15.21 -6.24
C HIS A 37 -7.98 16.05 -5.05
N GLY A 38 -8.66 17.19 -4.85
CA GLY A 38 -8.40 18.08 -3.72
C GLY A 38 -7.17 18.98 -3.91
N THR A 39 -7.00 19.90 -2.99
CA THR A 39 -5.87 20.86 -2.97
C THR A 39 -4.80 20.41 -1.98
N ALA A 40 -3.59 20.97 -2.10
CA ALA A 40 -2.51 20.72 -1.15
C ALA A 40 -2.90 21.13 0.28
N GLN A 41 -3.53 22.29 0.45
CA GLN A 41 -3.94 22.79 1.76
C GLN A 41 -4.98 21.88 2.44
N GLU A 42 -6.01 21.42 1.71
CA GLU A 42 -6.99 20.47 2.25
C GLU A 42 -6.32 19.17 2.73
N HIS A 43 -5.36 18.67 1.96
CA HIS A 43 -4.63 17.47 2.32
C HIS A 43 -3.69 17.67 3.52
N GLU A 44 -3.05 18.83 3.67
CA GLU A 44 -2.25 19.16 4.85
C GLU A 44 -3.09 19.13 6.13
N GLU A 45 -4.26 19.76 6.12
CA GLU A 45 -5.20 19.74 7.24
C GLU A 45 -5.64 18.30 7.58
N VAL A 46 -5.88 17.46 6.56
CA VAL A 46 -6.22 16.04 6.75
C VAL A 46 -5.05 15.30 7.42
N ILE A 47 -3.82 15.49 6.94
CA ILE A 47 -2.63 14.85 7.51
C ILE A 47 -2.43 15.25 8.97
N GLU A 48 -2.59 16.52 9.32
CA GLU A 48 -2.52 16.99 10.71
C GLU A 48 -3.57 16.29 11.60
N ARG A 49 -4.81 16.14 11.10
CA ARG A 49 -5.88 15.42 11.81
C ARG A 49 -5.53 13.94 11.99
N VAL A 50 -4.96 13.28 10.98
CA VAL A 50 -4.48 11.88 11.07
C VAL A 50 -3.37 11.76 12.13
N ARG A 51 -2.40 12.69 12.14
CA ARG A 51 -1.32 12.68 13.15
C ARG A 51 -1.88 12.84 14.56
N ARG A 52 -2.86 13.72 14.74
CA ARG A 52 -3.55 13.93 16.03
C ARG A 52 -4.34 12.69 16.47
N ALA A 53 -5.10 12.08 15.57
CA ALA A 53 -5.85 10.86 15.87
C ALA A 53 -4.92 9.68 16.21
N SER A 54 -3.77 9.57 15.51
CA SER A 54 -2.72 8.61 15.83
C SER A 54 -2.18 8.79 17.25
N GLN A 55 -1.88 10.03 17.65
CA GLN A 55 -1.43 10.35 19.01
C GLN A 55 -2.50 10.03 20.07
N ASN A 56 -3.74 10.42 19.84
CA ASN A 56 -4.86 10.18 20.77
C ASN A 56 -5.10 8.68 21.01
N SER A 57 -4.98 7.87 19.96
CA SER A 57 -5.19 6.42 20.05
C SER A 57 -3.97 5.64 20.59
N GLY A 58 -2.81 6.28 20.67
CA GLY A 58 -1.53 5.62 20.97
C GLY A 58 -1.02 4.68 19.86
N ARG A 59 -1.75 4.57 18.73
CA ARG A 59 -1.40 3.70 17.60
C ARG A 59 -0.55 4.46 16.56
N GLY A 60 0.38 3.76 15.94
CA GLY A 60 1.03 4.28 14.73
C GLY A 60 0.07 4.22 13.55
N VAL A 61 -0.32 5.38 13.01
CA VAL A 61 -1.10 5.48 11.76
C VAL A 61 -0.23 6.13 10.71
N ALA A 62 0.00 5.41 9.60
CA ALA A 62 0.81 5.92 8.50
C ALA A 62 0.00 6.79 7.53
N VAL A 63 0.70 7.66 6.80
CA VAL A 63 0.18 8.45 5.69
C VAL A 63 0.83 7.97 4.40
N LEU A 64 0.02 7.52 3.46
CA LEU A 64 0.40 7.13 2.11
C LEU A 64 -0.06 8.21 1.14
N VAL A 65 0.87 8.91 0.50
CA VAL A 65 0.58 9.86 -0.60
C VAL A 65 0.59 9.10 -1.91
N ASP A 66 -0.55 9.05 -2.58
CA ASP A 66 -0.76 8.32 -3.83
C ASP A 66 -0.75 9.31 -5.00
N LEU A 67 0.32 9.26 -5.81
CA LEU A 67 0.52 10.11 -6.97
C LEU A 67 -0.47 9.72 -8.07
N GLN A 68 -0.97 10.72 -8.81
CA GLN A 68 -1.97 10.51 -9.83
C GLN A 68 -1.47 9.63 -10.99
N GLY A 69 -0.21 9.80 -11.37
CA GLY A 69 0.39 9.22 -12.54
C GLY A 69 0.00 9.93 -13.84
N PRO A 70 0.68 9.61 -14.95
CA PRO A 70 0.44 10.22 -16.25
C PRO A 70 -0.84 9.68 -16.91
N LYS A 71 -2.00 9.94 -16.30
CA LYS A 71 -3.29 9.46 -16.80
C LYS A 71 -3.65 10.14 -18.11
N ILE A 72 -3.86 9.34 -19.16
CA ILE A 72 -4.33 9.83 -20.45
C ILE A 72 -5.84 10.09 -20.34
N ARG A 73 -6.30 11.24 -20.86
CA ARG A 73 -7.71 11.66 -20.80
C ARG A 73 -8.18 12.22 -22.13
N LEU A 74 -9.49 12.15 -22.32
CA LEU A 74 -10.17 12.95 -23.35
C LEU A 74 -10.19 14.42 -22.91
N GLU A 75 -10.18 15.32 -23.87
CA GLU A 75 -10.42 16.75 -23.65
C GLU A 75 -11.92 17.03 -23.47
N THR A 76 -12.36 18.28 -23.64
CA THR A 76 -13.74 18.72 -23.40
C THR A 76 -14.62 18.60 -24.63
N PHE A 77 -15.91 18.39 -24.45
CA PHE A 77 -16.93 18.32 -25.49
C PHE A 77 -17.75 19.62 -25.55
N GLU A 78 -17.98 20.17 -26.75
CA GLU A 78 -18.70 21.44 -26.92
C GLU A 78 -20.15 21.38 -26.45
N GLU A 79 -20.85 20.26 -26.70
CA GLU A 79 -22.25 20.06 -26.39
C GLU A 79 -22.47 19.12 -25.17
N GLY A 80 -21.43 18.92 -24.33
CA GLY A 80 -21.48 17.99 -23.20
C GLY A 80 -21.42 16.52 -23.61
N PRO A 81 -21.91 15.58 -22.77
CA PRO A 81 -21.78 14.15 -23.01
C PRO A 81 -22.38 13.71 -24.35
N GLN A 82 -21.64 12.89 -25.10
CA GLN A 82 -22.06 12.33 -26.40
C GLN A 82 -22.26 10.83 -26.27
N TYR A 83 -23.30 10.31 -26.91
CA TYR A 83 -23.54 8.87 -26.99
C TYR A 83 -23.00 8.32 -28.31
N LEU A 84 -22.09 7.36 -28.23
CA LEU A 84 -21.53 6.64 -29.36
C LEU A 84 -22.28 5.34 -29.56
N GLU A 85 -22.71 5.07 -30.80
CA GLU A 85 -23.37 3.83 -31.18
C GLU A 85 -22.36 2.81 -31.72
N ILE A 86 -22.70 1.53 -31.64
CA ILE A 86 -21.86 0.47 -32.20
C ILE A 86 -21.66 0.67 -33.70
N GLY A 87 -20.40 0.62 -34.16
CA GLY A 87 -20.05 0.81 -35.56
C GLY A 87 -19.83 2.27 -35.96
N ASP A 88 -20.11 3.24 -35.08
CA ASP A 88 -19.77 4.65 -35.34
C ASP A 88 -18.25 4.80 -35.58
N THR A 89 -17.89 5.76 -36.38
CA THR A 89 -16.50 6.23 -36.53
C THR A 89 -16.28 7.35 -35.53
N PHE A 90 -15.29 7.18 -34.63
CA PHE A 90 -14.93 8.18 -33.64
C PHE A 90 -13.41 8.43 -33.69
N THR A 91 -13.01 9.70 -33.78
CA THR A 91 -11.60 10.08 -33.92
C THR A 91 -11.07 10.69 -32.63
N ILE A 92 -9.93 10.20 -32.16
CA ILE A 92 -9.18 10.83 -31.06
C ILE A 92 -8.01 11.57 -31.64
N THR A 93 -7.91 12.87 -31.35
CA THR A 93 -6.93 13.76 -31.99
C THR A 93 -6.00 14.42 -31.01
N THR A 94 -4.78 14.72 -31.43
CA THR A 94 -3.82 15.54 -30.67
C THR A 94 -3.97 17.04 -30.93
N ARG A 95 -4.86 17.43 -31.87
CA ARG A 95 -5.19 18.81 -32.13
C ARG A 95 -6.01 19.41 -31.00
N ASP A 96 -5.82 20.71 -30.77
CA ASP A 96 -6.62 21.45 -29.77
C ASP A 96 -7.93 21.91 -30.47
N VAL A 97 -8.95 21.08 -30.35
CA VAL A 97 -10.27 21.30 -30.98
C VAL A 97 -11.39 20.88 -29.99
N PRO A 98 -12.53 21.57 -29.98
CA PRO A 98 -13.67 21.15 -29.19
C PRO A 98 -14.16 19.76 -29.61
N GLY A 99 -14.50 18.93 -28.65
CA GLY A 99 -15.02 17.58 -28.88
C GLY A 99 -16.46 17.62 -29.41
N THR A 100 -16.76 16.67 -30.28
CA THR A 100 -18.08 16.45 -30.88
C THR A 100 -18.44 14.97 -30.81
N LYS A 101 -19.57 14.56 -31.37
CA LYS A 101 -19.93 13.13 -31.53
C LYS A 101 -18.94 12.35 -32.42
N GLU A 102 -18.13 13.03 -33.26
CA GLU A 102 -17.27 12.40 -34.27
C GLU A 102 -15.78 12.47 -33.90
N LEU A 103 -15.40 13.43 -33.05
CA LEU A 103 -14.02 13.79 -32.77
C LEU A 103 -13.87 14.34 -31.36
N VAL A 104 -12.75 14.00 -30.66
CA VAL A 104 -12.35 14.65 -29.43
C VAL A 104 -10.83 14.72 -29.29
N GLY A 105 -10.35 15.76 -28.61
CA GLY A 105 -8.95 15.91 -28.24
C GLY A 105 -8.50 14.93 -27.16
N THR A 106 -7.19 14.73 -27.05
CA THR A 106 -6.57 13.98 -25.94
C THR A 106 -5.44 14.76 -25.30
N THR A 107 -5.27 14.57 -23.98
CA THR A 107 -4.15 15.14 -23.22
C THR A 107 -2.80 14.57 -23.63
N PHE A 108 -2.77 13.38 -24.22
CA PHE A 108 -1.54 12.71 -24.63
C PHE A 108 -1.20 12.95 -26.11
N LYS A 109 -0.24 13.83 -26.35
CA LYS A 109 0.16 14.22 -27.69
C LYS A 109 0.94 13.14 -28.48
N GLY A 110 1.48 12.12 -27.76
CA GLY A 110 2.15 10.96 -28.37
C GLY A 110 1.22 9.87 -28.89
N LEU A 111 -0.10 9.98 -28.66
CA LEU A 111 -1.07 8.92 -28.95
C LEU A 111 -0.98 8.34 -30.37
N PRO A 112 -0.88 9.14 -31.45
CA PRO A 112 -0.78 8.58 -32.80
C PRO A 112 0.53 7.81 -33.07
N GLY A 113 1.62 8.18 -32.35
CA GLY A 113 2.91 7.49 -32.45
C GLY A 113 2.94 6.14 -31.78
N ASP A 114 2.09 5.94 -30.77
CA ASP A 114 2.03 4.72 -29.97
C ASP A 114 0.95 3.73 -30.45
N CYS A 115 -0.05 4.20 -31.23
CA CYS A 115 -1.15 3.38 -31.73
C CYS A 115 -0.89 2.80 -33.12
N ALA A 116 -1.43 1.60 -33.36
CA ALA A 116 -1.46 0.96 -34.66
C ALA A 116 -2.89 0.49 -35.02
N PRO A 117 -3.24 0.35 -36.32
CA PRO A 117 -4.50 -0.29 -36.70
C PRO A 117 -4.66 -1.68 -36.06
N GLY A 118 -5.82 -1.91 -35.47
CA GLY A 118 -6.12 -3.14 -34.73
C GLY A 118 -5.98 -3.00 -33.22
N ASP A 119 -5.35 -1.95 -32.70
CA ASP A 119 -5.29 -1.70 -31.26
C ASP A 119 -6.67 -1.39 -30.69
N ARG A 120 -6.84 -1.71 -29.42
CA ARG A 120 -8.07 -1.43 -28.68
C ARG A 120 -7.87 -0.24 -27.77
N LEU A 121 -8.79 0.70 -27.79
CA LEU A 121 -8.83 1.84 -26.89
C LEU A 121 -10.06 1.71 -25.99
N LEU A 122 -9.91 1.99 -24.72
CA LEU A 122 -10.98 1.91 -23.74
C LEU A 122 -11.19 3.29 -23.10
N ILE A 123 -12.44 3.72 -23.03
CA ILE A 123 -12.83 4.99 -22.42
C ILE A 123 -13.68 4.70 -21.18
N ASP A 124 -13.48 5.49 -20.11
CA ASP A 124 -14.24 5.42 -18.88
C ASP A 124 -14.18 4.00 -18.26
N ASP A 125 -12.96 3.53 -18.01
CA ASP A 125 -12.65 2.21 -17.41
C ASP A 125 -13.28 1.03 -18.17
N GLY A 126 -13.36 1.16 -19.50
CA GLY A 126 -13.85 0.12 -20.40
C GLY A 126 -15.37 0.15 -20.67
N ASN A 127 -16.09 1.15 -20.15
CA ASN A 127 -17.51 1.34 -20.46
C ASN A 127 -17.77 1.58 -21.95
N VAL A 128 -16.80 2.19 -22.68
CA VAL A 128 -16.81 2.34 -24.12
C VAL A 128 -15.54 1.71 -24.69
N ALA A 129 -15.67 0.88 -25.72
CA ALA A 129 -14.50 0.28 -26.38
C ALA A 129 -14.47 0.65 -27.87
N LEU A 130 -13.27 1.01 -28.30
CA LEU A 130 -12.96 1.44 -29.66
C LEU A 130 -11.89 0.54 -30.27
N ARG A 131 -11.94 0.34 -31.60
CA ARG A 131 -10.90 -0.35 -32.37
C ARG A 131 -10.25 0.65 -33.30
N VAL A 132 -8.93 0.79 -33.24
CA VAL A 132 -8.15 1.63 -34.18
C VAL A 132 -8.28 1.08 -35.58
N VAL A 133 -8.66 1.94 -36.51
CA VAL A 133 -8.80 1.61 -37.97
C VAL A 133 -7.67 2.24 -38.76
N GLU A 134 -7.36 3.50 -38.48
CA GLU A 134 -6.35 4.27 -39.20
C GLU A 134 -5.64 5.24 -38.23
N VAL A 135 -4.37 5.49 -38.46
CA VAL A 135 -3.56 6.44 -37.70
C VAL A 135 -2.89 7.41 -38.66
N SER A 136 -2.98 8.71 -38.38
CA SER A 136 -2.27 9.79 -39.10
C SER A 136 -1.27 10.48 -38.15
N ALA A 137 -0.69 11.59 -38.60
CA ALA A 137 0.24 12.37 -37.76
C ALA A 137 -0.43 12.95 -36.49
N THR A 138 -1.74 13.21 -36.52
CA THR A 138 -2.48 13.86 -35.42
C THR A 138 -3.72 13.11 -34.98
N ASP A 139 -4.21 12.18 -35.78
CA ASP A 139 -5.51 11.56 -35.56
C ASP A 139 -5.41 10.04 -35.46
N VAL A 140 -6.11 9.47 -34.50
CA VAL A 140 -6.36 8.04 -34.35
C VAL A 140 -7.85 7.81 -34.66
N VAL A 141 -8.14 7.32 -35.88
CA VAL A 141 -9.50 7.00 -36.32
C VAL A 141 -9.88 5.64 -35.81
N THR A 142 -11.03 5.55 -35.13
CA THR A 142 -11.49 4.32 -34.49
C THR A 142 -12.91 3.95 -34.92
N ARG A 143 -13.28 2.72 -34.69
CA ARG A 143 -14.65 2.19 -34.78
C ARG A 143 -15.14 1.75 -33.40
N VAL A 144 -16.33 2.15 -33.06
CA VAL A 144 -16.96 1.78 -31.78
C VAL A 144 -17.33 0.30 -31.75
N GLU A 145 -16.77 -0.44 -30.80
CA GLU A 145 -17.08 -1.86 -30.53
C GLU A 145 -18.09 -2.02 -29.38
N VAL A 146 -17.97 -1.23 -28.32
CA VAL A 146 -18.90 -1.19 -27.19
C VAL A 146 -19.46 0.22 -27.11
N PRO A 147 -20.80 0.39 -27.27
CA PRO A 147 -21.45 1.69 -27.27
C PRO A 147 -21.56 2.28 -25.86
N GLY A 148 -21.64 3.60 -25.76
CA GLY A 148 -21.83 4.27 -24.47
C GLY A 148 -21.60 5.78 -24.53
N TYR A 149 -21.71 6.42 -23.35
CA TYR A 149 -21.50 7.85 -23.22
C TYR A 149 -20.01 8.17 -23.07
N VAL A 150 -19.53 9.15 -23.82
CA VAL A 150 -18.23 9.81 -23.63
C VAL A 150 -18.47 11.23 -23.17
N SER A 151 -17.61 11.76 -22.31
CA SER A 151 -17.73 13.12 -21.76
C SER A 151 -16.36 13.68 -21.38
N ASP A 152 -16.34 14.92 -20.91
CA ASP A 152 -15.14 15.65 -20.52
C ASP A 152 -14.25 14.84 -19.57
N HIS A 153 -12.95 14.88 -19.88
CA HIS A 153 -11.88 14.36 -19.02
C HIS A 153 -11.97 12.87 -18.65
N LYS A 154 -12.76 12.07 -19.38
CA LYS A 154 -12.80 10.62 -19.21
C LYS A 154 -11.44 10.00 -19.48
N GLY A 155 -11.08 9.00 -18.67
CA GLY A 155 -9.84 8.23 -18.84
C GLY A 155 -9.83 7.50 -20.18
N LEU A 156 -8.66 7.47 -20.80
CA LEU A 156 -8.37 6.71 -22.01
C LEU A 156 -7.28 5.68 -21.70
N ASN A 157 -7.60 4.40 -21.85
CA ASN A 157 -6.69 3.28 -21.64
C ASN A 157 -6.35 2.62 -22.99
N LEU A 158 -5.12 2.14 -23.10
CA LEU A 158 -4.59 1.48 -24.28
C LEU A 158 -4.07 0.07 -23.90
N PRO A 159 -4.96 -0.93 -23.73
CA PRO A 159 -4.54 -2.27 -23.35
C PRO A 159 -3.54 -2.86 -24.34
N GLY A 160 -2.41 -3.37 -23.83
CA GLY A 160 -1.38 -4.00 -24.65
C GLY A 160 -0.48 -3.05 -25.43
N VAL A 161 -0.73 -1.74 -25.40
CA VAL A 161 0.10 -0.73 -26.09
C VAL A 161 1.18 -0.20 -25.15
N ALA A 162 2.42 -0.19 -25.62
CA ALA A 162 3.54 0.41 -24.87
C ALA A 162 3.51 1.93 -25.08
N VAL A 163 2.81 2.64 -24.17
CA VAL A 163 2.70 4.09 -24.24
C VAL A 163 4.01 4.79 -23.84
N SER A 164 4.39 5.83 -24.58
CA SER A 164 5.64 6.57 -24.40
C SER A 164 5.56 7.70 -23.35
N VAL A 165 4.54 7.66 -22.46
CA VAL A 165 4.43 8.63 -21.36
C VAL A 165 5.56 8.44 -20.35
N PRO A 166 6.07 9.52 -19.72
CA PRO A 166 7.07 9.40 -18.64
C PRO A 166 6.49 8.66 -17.43
N ALA A 167 7.36 8.18 -16.53
CA ALA A 167 6.92 7.50 -15.30
C ALA A 167 6.15 8.42 -14.35
N MET A 168 6.50 9.73 -14.35
CA MET A 168 5.80 10.77 -13.60
C MET A 168 5.46 11.94 -14.52
N SER A 169 4.33 12.57 -14.29
CA SER A 169 3.97 13.87 -14.85
C SER A 169 4.62 15.01 -14.04
N GLU A 170 4.64 16.23 -14.60
CA GLU A 170 5.08 17.43 -13.85
C GLU A 170 4.30 17.59 -12.54
N LYS A 171 2.98 17.32 -12.57
CA LYS A 171 2.15 17.31 -11.36
C LYS A 171 2.59 16.28 -10.34
N ASP A 172 2.97 15.07 -10.75
CA ASP A 172 3.45 14.03 -9.85
C ASP A 172 4.77 14.43 -9.20
N GLU A 173 5.64 15.13 -9.92
CA GLU A 173 6.87 15.68 -9.34
C GLU A 173 6.58 16.74 -8.27
N GLU A 174 5.63 17.66 -8.53
CA GLU A 174 5.18 18.65 -7.55
C GLU A 174 4.56 17.97 -6.33
N ASP A 175 3.69 16.98 -6.55
CA ASP A 175 3.02 16.23 -5.50
C ASP A 175 4.02 15.38 -4.67
N LEU A 176 5.06 14.85 -5.29
CA LEU A 176 6.15 14.15 -4.61
C LEU A 176 6.93 15.10 -3.69
N ARG A 177 7.34 16.28 -4.21
CA ARG A 177 8.01 17.31 -3.41
C ARG A 177 7.15 17.74 -2.22
N TRP A 178 5.85 17.95 -2.47
CA TRP A 178 4.90 18.24 -1.40
C TRP A 178 4.82 17.08 -0.38
N GLY A 179 4.72 15.83 -0.82
CA GLY A 179 4.71 14.65 0.06
C GLY A 179 5.92 14.57 0.98
N LEU A 180 7.11 14.96 0.48
CA LEU A 180 8.34 15.04 1.28
C LEU A 180 8.28 16.14 2.34
N GLN A 181 7.65 17.28 2.03
CA GLN A 181 7.49 18.43 2.94
C GLN A 181 6.52 18.16 4.09
N VAL A 182 5.39 17.49 3.81
CA VAL A 182 4.36 17.19 4.80
C VAL A 182 4.66 15.94 5.66
N ASP A 183 5.87 15.42 5.58
CA ASP A 183 6.33 14.24 6.32
C ASP A 183 5.42 13.01 6.10
N ALA A 184 5.11 12.72 4.85
CA ALA A 184 4.45 11.46 4.47
C ALA A 184 5.29 10.25 4.92
N ASP A 185 4.66 9.10 5.10
CA ASP A 185 5.34 7.86 5.48
C ASP A 185 5.64 6.97 4.28
N PHE A 186 4.83 7.08 3.22
CA PHE A 186 4.94 6.36 1.96
C PHE A 186 4.55 7.23 0.78
N ILE A 187 5.15 6.95 -0.37
CA ILE A 187 4.72 7.44 -1.68
C ILE A 187 4.24 6.23 -2.49
N ALA A 188 3.08 6.30 -3.13
CA ALA A 188 2.65 5.31 -4.12
C ALA A 188 2.81 5.90 -5.52
N LEU A 189 3.52 5.17 -6.39
CA LEU A 189 3.75 5.55 -7.78
C LEU A 189 2.78 4.80 -8.70
N SER A 190 1.93 5.54 -9.41
CA SER A 190 0.95 5.00 -10.35
C SER A 190 1.57 4.62 -11.69
N PHE A 191 0.96 3.64 -12.35
CA PHE A 191 1.31 3.17 -13.70
C PHE A 191 2.77 2.73 -13.87
N VAL A 192 3.35 2.12 -12.84
CA VAL A 192 4.69 1.51 -12.91
C VAL A 192 4.70 0.44 -14.01
N ARG A 193 5.77 0.43 -14.82
CA ARG A 193 5.99 -0.52 -15.92
C ARG A 193 7.27 -1.32 -15.76
N SER A 194 8.25 -0.76 -15.08
CA SER A 194 9.57 -1.37 -14.90
C SER A 194 10.22 -0.97 -13.58
N ALA A 195 11.28 -1.69 -13.20
CA ALA A 195 12.10 -1.35 -12.04
C ALA A 195 12.76 0.04 -12.15
N ALA A 196 13.09 0.48 -13.36
CA ALA A 196 13.75 1.79 -13.59
C ALA A 196 12.84 3.00 -13.31
N ASP A 197 11.52 2.80 -13.23
CA ASP A 197 10.58 3.90 -12.95
C ASP A 197 10.82 4.54 -11.57
N ILE A 198 11.44 3.82 -10.64
CA ILE A 198 11.79 4.35 -9.31
C ILE A 198 12.90 5.40 -9.36
N ASP A 199 13.75 5.37 -10.39
CA ASP A 199 14.94 6.23 -10.46
C ASP A 199 14.55 7.71 -10.51
N SER A 200 13.48 8.05 -11.22
CA SER A 200 12.95 9.41 -11.27
C SER A 200 12.42 9.90 -9.92
N VAL A 201 11.80 9.03 -9.14
CA VAL A 201 11.32 9.32 -7.78
C VAL A 201 12.52 9.54 -6.85
N HIS A 202 13.50 8.64 -6.92
CA HIS A 202 14.71 8.73 -6.10
C HIS A 202 15.55 9.97 -6.41
N ALA A 203 15.63 10.40 -7.68
CA ALA A 203 16.34 11.62 -8.05
C ALA A 203 15.78 12.85 -7.32
N ILE A 204 14.45 13.00 -7.27
CA ILE A 204 13.80 14.10 -6.55
C ILE A 204 13.99 13.96 -5.03
N MET A 205 13.89 12.74 -4.49
CA MET A 205 14.11 12.49 -3.05
C MET A 205 15.55 12.85 -2.64
N ASP A 206 16.53 12.55 -3.48
CA ASP A 206 17.94 12.85 -3.24
C ASP A 206 18.20 14.37 -3.27
N GLU A 207 17.52 15.16 -4.11
CA GLU A 207 17.54 16.61 -4.08
C GLU A 207 17.10 17.17 -2.71
N TYR A 208 16.12 16.50 -2.06
CA TYR A 208 15.63 16.84 -0.73
C TYR A 208 16.46 16.27 0.41
N GLY A 209 17.41 15.37 0.13
CA GLY A 209 18.19 14.66 1.15
C GLY A 209 17.35 13.73 2.04
N LYS A 210 16.16 13.32 1.57
CA LYS A 210 15.21 12.48 2.31
C LYS A 210 14.59 11.43 1.40
N ARG A 211 14.78 10.16 1.72
CA ARG A 211 14.11 9.05 1.02
C ARG A 211 12.96 8.51 1.86
N LEU A 212 11.79 8.39 1.25
CA LEU A 212 10.62 7.70 1.78
C LEU A 212 10.46 6.37 1.04
N PRO A 213 9.88 5.35 1.69
CA PRO A 213 9.51 4.11 1.00
C PRO A 213 8.52 4.37 -0.13
N VAL A 214 8.77 3.73 -1.29
CA VAL A 214 7.96 3.86 -2.50
C VAL A 214 7.21 2.56 -2.77
N ILE A 215 5.89 2.67 -2.92
CA ILE A 215 4.98 1.57 -3.23
C ILE A 215 4.69 1.60 -4.74
N ALA A 216 5.09 0.55 -5.47
CA ALA A 216 4.76 0.42 -6.88
C ALA A 216 3.30 -0.02 -7.05
N LYS A 217 2.53 0.72 -7.86
CA LYS A 217 1.17 0.30 -8.23
C LYS A 217 1.22 -0.58 -9.47
N ILE A 218 0.76 -1.82 -9.31
CA ILE A 218 0.70 -2.81 -10.39
C ILE A 218 -0.65 -2.66 -11.08
N GLU A 219 -0.64 -1.94 -12.20
CA GLU A 219 -1.80 -1.49 -12.96
C GLU A 219 -1.70 -1.82 -14.45
N LYS A 220 -0.51 -2.22 -14.90
CA LYS A 220 -0.19 -2.42 -16.31
C LYS A 220 0.32 -3.83 -16.59
N PRO A 221 0.03 -4.44 -17.75
CA PRO A 221 0.58 -5.74 -18.15
C PRO A 221 2.11 -5.78 -18.11
N GLN A 222 2.78 -4.70 -18.51
CA GLN A 222 4.25 -4.58 -18.44
C GLN A 222 4.77 -4.74 -17.00
N ALA A 223 4.07 -4.19 -16.00
CA ALA A 223 4.42 -4.39 -14.60
C ALA A 223 4.24 -5.85 -14.15
N VAL A 224 3.27 -6.56 -14.72
CA VAL A 224 3.07 -7.99 -14.43
C VAL A 224 4.20 -8.84 -15.01
N GLU A 225 4.68 -8.50 -16.21
CA GLU A 225 5.84 -9.15 -16.85
C GLU A 225 7.12 -8.92 -16.04
N ALA A 226 7.39 -7.67 -15.63
CA ALA A 226 8.56 -7.25 -14.86
C ALA A 226 8.38 -7.34 -13.33
N LEU A 227 7.39 -8.11 -12.85
CA LEU A 227 6.94 -8.05 -11.46
C LEU A 227 8.04 -8.36 -10.44
N ALA A 228 8.92 -9.33 -10.71
CA ALA A 228 10.00 -9.69 -9.81
C ALA A 228 11.01 -8.54 -9.66
N GLU A 229 11.41 -7.92 -10.78
CA GLU A 229 12.35 -6.79 -10.81
C GLU A 229 11.75 -5.55 -10.13
N ILE A 230 10.44 -5.30 -10.30
CA ILE A 230 9.73 -4.23 -9.63
C ILE A 230 9.68 -4.49 -8.12
N VAL A 231 9.37 -5.71 -7.70
CA VAL A 231 9.39 -6.07 -6.27
C VAL A 231 10.77 -5.88 -5.67
N ASP A 232 11.84 -6.18 -6.40
CA ASP A 232 13.21 -5.99 -5.91
C ASP A 232 13.60 -4.51 -5.80
N ALA A 233 13.17 -3.66 -6.73
CA ALA A 233 13.53 -2.25 -6.78
C ALA A 233 12.72 -1.37 -5.81
N PHE A 234 11.42 -1.63 -5.65
CA PHE A 234 10.52 -0.83 -4.82
C PHE A 234 10.45 -1.34 -3.38
N ASP A 235 9.97 -0.51 -2.45
CA ASP A 235 9.86 -0.86 -1.02
C ASP A 235 8.59 -1.63 -0.67
N GLY A 236 7.64 -1.70 -1.57
CA GLY A 236 6.39 -2.46 -1.49
C GLY A 236 5.59 -2.34 -2.77
N ILE A 237 4.47 -3.05 -2.84
CA ILE A 237 3.60 -3.02 -4.02
C ILE A 237 2.13 -2.85 -3.63
N MET A 238 1.35 -2.33 -4.56
CA MET A 238 -0.12 -2.26 -4.50
C MET A 238 -0.70 -2.92 -5.75
N VAL A 239 -1.46 -3.98 -5.58
CA VAL A 239 -2.22 -4.60 -6.67
C VAL A 239 -3.51 -3.80 -6.86
N ALA A 240 -3.53 -2.91 -7.84
CA ALA A 240 -4.66 -2.03 -8.16
C ALA A 240 -5.57 -2.72 -9.19
N ARG A 241 -6.44 -3.60 -8.68
CA ARG A 241 -7.22 -4.55 -9.50
C ARG A 241 -8.18 -3.88 -10.46
N GLY A 242 -8.70 -2.70 -10.12
CA GLY A 242 -9.58 -1.92 -11.00
C GLY A 242 -8.88 -1.52 -12.29
N ASP A 243 -7.75 -0.82 -12.19
CA ASP A 243 -6.98 -0.40 -13.35
C ASP A 243 -6.39 -1.59 -14.10
N LEU A 244 -5.87 -2.59 -13.36
CA LEU A 244 -5.31 -3.80 -13.95
C LEU A 244 -6.35 -4.60 -14.76
N GLY A 245 -7.60 -4.71 -14.27
CA GLY A 245 -8.70 -5.41 -14.95
C GLY A 245 -9.24 -4.67 -16.18
N VAL A 246 -8.89 -3.39 -16.36
CA VAL A 246 -9.14 -2.64 -17.61
C VAL A 246 -8.04 -2.92 -18.65
N GLU A 247 -6.82 -3.14 -18.19
CA GLU A 247 -5.62 -3.28 -19.02
C GLU A 247 -5.31 -4.72 -19.45
N MET A 248 -5.91 -5.73 -18.79
CA MET A 248 -5.70 -7.15 -19.08
C MET A 248 -7.00 -7.95 -18.91
N PRO A 249 -7.06 -9.23 -19.38
CA PRO A 249 -8.23 -10.07 -19.17
C PRO A 249 -8.58 -10.19 -17.67
N LEU A 250 -9.84 -9.97 -17.34
CA LEU A 250 -10.31 -9.92 -15.95
C LEU A 250 -10.06 -11.24 -15.20
N GLU A 251 -10.15 -12.36 -15.91
CA GLU A 251 -9.90 -13.72 -15.39
C GLU A 251 -8.46 -13.96 -14.96
N ASP A 252 -7.50 -13.18 -15.45
CA ASP A 252 -6.08 -13.31 -15.10
C ASP A 252 -5.72 -12.51 -13.83
N VAL A 253 -6.49 -11.47 -13.48
CA VAL A 253 -6.22 -10.59 -12.34
C VAL A 253 -6.07 -11.34 -11.01
N PRO A 254 -6.89 -12.34 -10.66
CA PRO A 254 -6.71 -13.10 -9.41
C PRO A 254 -5.39 -13.87 -9.34
N LEU A 255 -4.89 -14.38 -10.46
CA LEU A 255 -3.62 -15.10 -10.51
C LEU A 255 -2.43 -14.13 -10.37
N VAL A 256 -2.53 -12.95 -10.98
CA VAL A 256 -1.54 -11.87 -10.81
C VAL A 256 -1.48 -11.43 -9.35
N GLN A 257 -2.64 -11.24 -8.69
CA GLN A 257 -2.69 -10.91 -7.27
C GLN A 257 -1.92 -11.93 -6.41
N LYS A 258 -2.19 -13.22 -6.60
CA LYS A 258 -1.53 -14.30 -5.84
C LYS A 258 -0.02 -14.30 -6.06
N ARG A 259 0.44 -14.18 -7.31
CA ARG A 259 1.86 -14.10 -7.66
C ARG A 259 2.53 -12.86 -7.05
N ALA A 260 1.86 -11.71 -7.12
CA ALA A 260 2.37 -10.46 -6.56
C ALA A 260 2.54 -10.55 -5.03
N ILE A 261 1.55 -11.10 -4.33
CA ILE A 261 1.61 -11.32 -2.89
C ILE A 261 2.74 -12.27 -2.52
N GLU A 262 2.89 -13.39 -3.23
CA GLU A 262 3.98 -14.35 -2.98
C GLU A 262 5.35 -13.71 -3.13
N LEU A 263 5.61 -12.99 -4.23
CA LEU A 263 6.88 -12.33 -4.49
C LEU A 263 7.20 -11.25 -3.44
N ALA A 264 6.23 -10.40 -3.10
CA ALA A 264 6.41 -9.38 -2.09
C ALA A 264 6.72 -9.99 -0.71
N ARG A 265 6.00 -11.04 -0.31
CA ARG A 265 6.28 -11.77 0.94
C ARG A 265 7.69 -12.37 0.95
N ARG A 266 8.13 -12.99 -0.16
CA ARG A 266 9.50 -13.51 -0.28
C ARG A 266 10.55 -12.43 -0.08
N ALA A 267 10.32 -11.24 -0.62
CA ALA A 267 11.19 -10.08 -0.47
C ALA A 267 11.07 -9.36 0.87
N ALA A 268 10.17 -9.80 1.78
CA ALA A 268 9.84 -9.12 3.04
C ALA A 268 9.38 -7.65 2.82
N LYS A 269 8.62 -7.41 1.76
CA LYS A 269 8.07 -6.12 1.37
C LYS A 269 6.54 -6.13 1.50
N PRO A 270 5.91 -5.04 1.98
CA PRO A 270 4.46 -5.01 2.15
C PRO A 270 3.73 -5.05 0.82
N VAL A 271 2.59 -5.71 0.79
CA VAL A 271 1.68 -5.76 -0.35
C VAL A 271 0.27 -5.34 0.06
N ILE A 272 -0.28 -4.39 -0.70
CA ILE A 272 -1.64 -3.88 -0.55
C ILE A 272 -2.51 -4.47 -1.66
N VAL A 273 -3.64 -5.08 -1.31
CA VAL A 273 -4.69 -5.43 -2.27
C VAL A 273 -5.70 -4.29 -2.30
N ALA A 274 -5.89 -3.70 -3.47
CA ALA A 274 -6.62 -2.45 -3.64
C ALA A 274 -7.73 -2.56 -4.68
N THR A 275 -8.68 -1.64 -4.57
CA THR A 275 -9.84 -1.40 -5.44
C THR A 275 -10.88 -2.52 -5.44
N GLN A 276 -12.16 -2.12 -5.42
CA GLN A 276 -13.32 -3.01 -5.50
C GLN A 276 -13.33 -4.14 -4.47
N VAL A 277 -12.86 -3.87 -3.24
CA VAL A 277 -12.86 -4.88 -2.16
C VAL A 277 -14.25 -4.97 -1.52
N MET A 278 -14.87 -3.83 -1.21
CA MET A 278 -16.25 -3.75 -0.69
C MET A 278 -17.02 -2.60 -1.35
N ASP A 279 -16.92 -2.46 -2.65
CA ASP A 279 -17.44 -1.36 -3.46
C ASP A 279 -18.94 -1.10 -3.23
N SER A 280 -19.74 -2.15 -3.02
CA SER A 280 -21.16 -2.03 -2.68
C SER A 280 -21.40 -1.21 -1.41
N MET A 281 -20.45 -1.15 -0.47
CA MET A 281 -20.54 -0.37 0.76
C MET A 281 -20.38 1.14 0.55
N ILE A 282 -20.07 1.61 -0.64
CA ILE A 282 -20.21 3.03 -1.00
C ILE A 282 -21.66 3.47 -0.77
N LYS A 283 -22.64 2.63 -1.10
CA LYS A 283 -24.08 2.94 -1.05
C LYS A 283 -24.86 2.09 -0.06
N ASN A 284 -24.34 0.97 0.39
CA ASN A 284 -25.03 0.02 1.25
C ASN A 284 -24.32 -0.18 2.60
N PRO A 285 -25.06 -0.42 3.70
CA PRO A 285 -24.45 -0.63 5.02
C PRO A 285 -23.80 -2.01 5.20
N ARG A 286 -23.88 -2.89 4.20
CA ARG A 286 -23.31 -4.24 4.22
C ARG A 286 -22.72 -4.60 2.86
N PRO A 287 -21.60 -5.33 2.82
CA PRO A 287 -21.06 -5.84 1.57
C PRO A 287 -21.88 -7.01 1.02
N THR A 288 -21.66 -7.33 -0.23
CA THR A 288 -22.13 -8.59 -0.81
C THR A 288 -21.33 -9.78 -0.25
N ARG A 289 -21.86 -11.00 -0.43
CA ARG A 289 -21.13 -12.22 -0.07
C ARG A 289 -19.86 -12.41 -0.91
N ALA A 290 -19.91 -12.00 -2.18
CA ALA A 290 -18.74 -12.06 -3.07
C ALA A 290 -17.62 -11.17 -2.57
N GLU A 291 -17.91 -9.92 -2.17
CA GLU A 291 -16.94 -8.99 -1.61
C GLU A 291 -16.36 -9.47 -0.27
N ALA A 292 -17.20 -10.03 0.61
CA ALA A 292 -16.70 -10.61 1.86
C ALA A 292 -15.77 -11.81 1.59
N SER A 293 -16.08 -12.64 0.59
CA SER A 293 -15.23 -13.74 0.15
C SER A 293 -13.93 -13.24 -0.49
N ASP A 294 -13.98 -12.19 -1.29
CA ASP A 294 -12.82 -11.59 -1.93
C ASP A 294 -11.85 -10.99 -0.90
N CYS A 295 -12.38 -10.22 0.05
CA CYS A 295 -11.59 -9.71 1.17
C CYS A 295 -10.90 -10.83 1.95
N ALA A 296 -11.64 -11.89 2.30
CA ALA A 296 -11.09 -13.05 3.00
C ALA A 296 -10.01 -13.76 2.17
N ASN A 297 -10.21 -13.92 0.85
CA ASN A 297 -9.22 -14.52 -0.03
C ASN A 297 -7.92 -13.70 -0.11
N ALA A 298 -7.98 -12.37 -0.18
CA ALA A 298 -6.80 -11.52 -0.15
C ALA A 298 -5.96 -11.77 1.12
N ILE A 299 -6.61 -11.96 2.27
CA ILE A 299 -5.95 -12.29 3.55
C ILE A 299 -5.32 -13.69 3.49
N LEU A 300 -6.05 -14.69 3.00
CA LEU A 300 -5.56 -16.07 2.86
C LEU A 300 -4.43 -16.20 1.84
N ASP A 301 -4.41 -15.36 0.80
CA ASP A 301 -3.28 -15.23 -0.12
C ASP A 301 -2.02 -14.70 0.58
N GLY A 302 -2.19 -14.02 1.73
CA GLY A 302 -1.11 -13.51 2.56
C GLY A 302 -0.81 -12.02 2.36
N ALA A 303 -1.77 -11.22 1.90
CA ALA A 303 -1.62 -9.76 1.80
C ALA A 303 -1.29 -9.12 3.15
N ASP A 304 -0.46 -8.07 3.15
CA ASP A 304 -0.19 -7.27 4.34
C ASP A 304 -1.37 -6.35 4.67
N ALA A 305 -2.00 -5.80 3.64
CA ALA A 305 -3.10 -4.87 3.80
C ALA A 305 -4.16 -5.02 2.71
N VAL A 306 -5.38 -4.63 3.07
CA VAL A 306 -6.51 -4.43 2.16
C VAL A 306 -6.93 -2.96 2.19
N MET A 307 -7.36 -2.41 1.04
CA MET A 307 -7.64 -0.99 0.89
C MET A 307 -9.12 -0.72 0.61
N LEU A 308 -9.66 0.28 1.29
CA LEU A 308 -10.94 0.93 1.01
C LEU A 308 -10.70 2.23 0.24
N SER A 309 -11.38 2.41 -0.87
CA SER A 309 -11.26 3.56 -1.78
C SER A 309 -12.49 4.47 -1.68
N GLY A 310 -13.47 4.28 -2.54
CA GLY A 310 -14.74 5.02 -2.55
C GLY A 310 -15.53 4.84 -1.27
N GLU A 311 -15.44 3.66 -0.65
CA GLU A 311 -16.15 3.27 0.56
C GLU A 311 -15.87 4.23 1.73
N THR A 312 -14.63 4.72 1.85
CA THR A 312 -14.23 5.65 2.92
C THR A 312 -14.07 7.09 2.45
N SER A 313 -13.86 7.35 1.15
CA SER A 313 -13.64 8.71 0.67
C SER A 313 -14.93 9.48 0.39
N VAL A 314 -15.94 8.83 -0.19
CA VAL A 314 -17.22 9.43 -0.61
C VAL A 314 -18.44 8.59 -0.21
N GLY A 315 -18.25 7.42 0.36
CA GLY A 315 -19.30 6.48 0.72
C GLY A 315 -20.24 7.01 1.81
N ALA A 316 -21.46 6.47 1.84
CA ALA A 316 -22.47 6.80 2.84
C ALA A 316 -22.21 6.12 4.20
N PHE A 317 -21.39 5.06 4.25
CA PHE A 317 -21.15 4.24 5.44
C PHE A 317 -19.66 4.02 5.73
N PRO A 318 -18.81 5.07 5.79
CA PRO A 318 -17.36 4.90 5.79
C PRO A 318 -16.86 4.16 7.03
N ILE A 319 -17.35 4.49 8.21
CA ILE A 319 -16.92 3.85 9.48
C ILE A 319 -17.37 2.39 9.55
N GLU A 320 -18.59 2.11 9.07
CA GLU A 320 -19.10 0.72 9.05
C GLU A 320 -18.33 -0.15 8.02
N ALA A 321 -17.87 0.43 6.92
CA ALA A 321 -17.00 -0.25 5.96
C ALA A 321 -15.70 -0.71 6.63
N VAL A 322 -15.03 0.16 7.38
CA VAL A 322 -13.80 -0.21 8.13
C VAL A 322 -14.09 -1.27 9.19
N ARG A 323 -15.15 -1.11 9.99
CA ARG A 323 -15.53 -2.10 11.00
C ARG A 323 -15.86 -3.45 10.39
N THR A 324 -16.55 -3.45 9.25
CA THR A 324 -16.91 -4.70 8.55
C THR A 324 -15.67 -5.38 7.99
N MET A 325 -14.76 -4.64 7.34
CA MET A 325 -13.49 -5.17 6.90
C MET A 325 -12.67 -5.73 8.05
N ALA A 326 -12.59 -5.03 9.18
CA ALA A 326 -11.89 -5.50 10.38
C ALA A 326 -12.45 -6.84 10.87
N ARG A 327 -13.78 -6.98 10.95
CA ARG A 327 -14.43 -8.26 11.35
C ARG A 327 -14.16 -9.39 10.37
N ILE A 328 -14.17 -9.12 9.04
CA ILE A 328 -13.85 -10.14 8.03
C ILE A 328 -12.40 -10.59 8.18
N VAL A 329 -11.46 -9.66 8.35
CA VAL A 329 -10.05 -9.96 8.55
C VAL A 329 -9.85 -10.79 9.81
N GLU A 330 -10.36 -10.36 10.96
CA GLU A 330 -10.24 -11.08 12.24
C GLU A 330 -10.81 -12.49 12.15
N SER A 331 -12.03 -12.64 11.61
CA SER A 331 -12.64 -13.95 11.43
C SER A 331 -11.83 -14.87 10.50
N THR A 332 -11.27 -14.32 9.43
CA THR A 332 -10.45 -15.08 8.49
C THR A 332 -9.14 -15.54 9.13
N GLU A 333 -8.48 -14.66 9.89
CA GLU A 333 -7.21 -14.99 10.57
C GLU A 333 -7.40 -15.97 11.72
N GLU A 334 -8.49 -15.87 12.48
CA GLU A 334 -8.79 -16.78 13.60
C GLU A 334 -9.17 -18.18 13.13
N ASN A 335 -9.93 -18.28 12.01
CA ASN A 335 -10.49 -19.57 11.57
C ASN A 335 -9.82 -20.14 10.32
N GLY A 336 -8.90 -19.42 9.72
CA GLY A 336 -8.26 -19.81 8.44
C GLY A 336 -6.78 -19.44 8.33
N GLY A 337 -6.17 -18.83 9.35
CA GLY A 337 -4.79 -18.36 9.29
C GLY A 337 -3.77 -19.45 8.94
N GLU A 338 -4.02 -20.69 9.35
CA GLU A 338 -3.22 -21.87 8.98
C GLU A 338 -3.23 -22.21 7.49
N ARG A 339 -4.20 -21.67 6.73
CA ARG A 339 -4.31 -21.85 5.27
C ARG A 339 -3.46 -20.86 4.48
N ILE A 340 -2.90 -19.85 5.13
CA ILE A 340 -1.96 -18.95 4.47
C ILE A 340 -0.74 -19.79 4.07
N ALA A 341 -0.43 -19.80 2.78
CA ALA A 341 0.64 -20.62 2.25
C ALA A 341 1.97 -20.32 2.97
N ALA A 342 2.66 -21.36 3.43
CA ALA A 342 4.01 -21.23 3.93
C ALA A 342 4.91 -20.68 2.82
N LEU A 343 5.84 -19.79 3.17
CA LEU A 343 6.90 -19.38 2.26
C LEU A 343 7.77 -20.62 2.00
N GLY A 344 7.92 -20.96 0.71
CA GLY A 344 8.92 -21.94 0.31
C GLY A 344 10.35 -21.48 0.68
N PRO A 345 11.39 -22.22 0.26
CA PRO A 345 12.77 -21.83 0.51
C PRO A 345 13.03 -20.40 0.05
N VAL A 346 13.54 -19.56 0.94
CA VAL A 346 13.94 -18.16 0.69
C VAL A 346 15.47 -18.14 0.76
N GLU A 347 16.12 -17.27 0.00
CA GLU A 347 17.54 -17.04 0.20
C GLU A 347 17.80 -16.66 1.66
N LEU A 348 18.69 -17.43 2.29
CA LEU A 348 18.99 -17.28 3.72
C LEU A 348 20.23 -16.40 3.87
N ASP A 349 20.00 -15.13 4.10
CA ASP A 349 21.00 -14.30 4.78
C ASP A 349 20.95 -14.54 6.30
N ARG A 350 21.91 -13.99 7.02
CA ARG A 350 22.01 -14.15 8.47
C ARG A 350 20.74 -13.69 9.19
N ALA A 351 20.21 -12.53 8.82
CA ALA A 351 19.03 -11.93 9.46
C ALA A 351 17.78 -12.78 9.21
N SER A 352 17.61 -13.29 8.00
CA SER A 352 16.50 -14.19 7.64
C SER A 352 16.57 -15.50 8.43
N ALA A 353 17.77 -16.07 8.59
CA ALA A 353 17.97 -17.32 9.35
C ALA A 353 17.62 -17.11 10.85
N ILE A 354 18.05 -16.01 11.44
CA ILE A 354 17.73 -15.66 12.85
C ILE A 354 16.24 -15.43 13.02
N CYS A 355 15.60 -14.66 12.13
CA CYS A 355 14.15 -14.41 12.19
C CYS A 355 13.35 -15.72 12.03
N GLY A 356 13.77 -16.60 11.11
CA GLY A 356 13.15 -17.91 10.93
C GLY A 356 13.26 -18.81 12.17
N ALA A 357 14.45 -18.88 12.77
CA ALA A 357 14.66 -19.61 14.01
C ALA A 357 13.83 -19.04 15.17
N ALA A 358 13.76 -17.70 15.27
CA ALA A 358 12.96 -17.02 16.29
C ALA A 358 11.48 -17.37 16.21
N ALA A 359 10.90 -17.36 15.00
CA ALA A 359 9.50 -17.74 14.79
C ALA A 359 9.24 -19.20 15.22
N VAL A 360 10.11 -20.14 14.80
CA VAL A 360 9.99 -21.56 15.19
C VAL A 360 10.10 -21.74 16.70
N ILE A 361 11.03 -21.06 17.37
CA ILE A 361 11.19 -21.14 18.83
C ILE A 361 9.95 -20.53 19.51
N ALA A 362 9.47 -19.37 19.05
CA ALA A 362 8.29 -18.74 19.61
C ALA A 362 7.04 -19.64 19.54
N GLU A 363 6.83 -20.31 18.41
CA GLU A 363 5.73 -21.26 18.24
C GLU A 363 5.86 -22.49 19.13
N LYS A 364 7.08 -23.05 19.28
CA LYS A 364 7.32 -24.25 20.10
C LYS A 364 7.17 -23.98 21.60
N LEU A 365 7.47 -22.74 22.03
CA LEU A 365 7.33 -22.32 23.42
C LEU A 365 5.93 -21.76 23.74
N ASP A 366 5.07 -21.63 22.71
CA ASP A 366 3.80 -20.90 22.84
C ASP A 366 4.02 -19.50 23.43
N ALA A 367 5.07 -18.83 22.93
CA ALA A 367 5.51 -17.55 23.45
C ALA A 367 4.40 -16.50 23.34
N ARG A 368 4.27 -15.66 24.36
CA ARG A 368 3.26 -14.60 24.39
C ARG A 368 3.46 -13.60 23.26
N PHE A 369 4.72 -13.26 22.97
CA PHE A 369 5.10 -12.36 21.88
C PHE A 369 6.43 -12.75 21.24
N LEU A 370 6.52 -12.46 19.94
CA LEU A 370 7.77 -12.38 19.21
C LEU A 370 8.13 -10.89 19.08
N VAL A 371 9.27 -10.51 19.64
CA VAL A 371 9.69 -9.11 19.80
C VAL A 371 10.89 -8.83 18.90
N THR A 372 10.92 -7.67 18.24
CA THR A 372 12.10 -7.24 17.49
C THR A 372 12.45 -5.78 17.76
N PHE A 373 13.75 -5.51 17.88
CA PHE A 373 14.29 -4.16 17.86
C PHE A 373 14.75 -3.83 16.44
N THR A 374 14.35 -2.67 15.93
CA THR A 374 14.63 -2.29 14.56
C THR A 374 14.71 -0.77 14.40
N GLN A 375 15.66 -0.29 13.58
CA GLN A 375 15.73 1.12 13.20
C GLN A 375 15.00 1.38 11.87
N SER A 376 15.20 0.52 10.88
CA SER A 376 14.62 0.67 9.53
C SER A 376 13.32 -0.12 9.30
N GLY A 377 12.89 -0.94 10.27
CA GLY A 377 11.75 -1.84 10.12
C GLY A 377 12.08 -3.17 9.42
N THR A 378 13.30 -3.38 8.93
CA THR A 378 13.65 -4.57 8.13
C THR A 378 13.46 -5.87 8.90
N SER A 379 13.98 -5.98 10.14
CA SER A 379 13.82 -7.18 10.96
C SER A 379 12.34 -7.48 11.26
N ALA A 380 11.54 -6.44 11.50
CA ALA A 380 10.10 -6.59 11.71
C ALA A 380 9.40 -7.14 10.47
N ARG A 381 9.72 -6.62 9.28
CA ARG A 381 9.17 -7.13 8.02
C ARG A 381 9.64 -8.57 7.70
N MET A 382 10.88 -8.92 8.05
CA MET A 382 11.38 -10.30 7.93
C MET A 382 10.63 -11.29 8.81
N LEU A 383 10.24 -10.89 10.02
CA LEU A 383 9.37 -11.70 10.89
C LEU A 383 7.94 -11.73 10.35
N SER A 384 7.41 -10.58 9.95
CA SER A 384 6.05 -10.44 9.42
C SER A 384 5.79 -11.37 8.23
N ARG A 385 6.73 -11.51 7.28
CA ARG A 385 6.57 -12.37 6.08
C ARG A 385 6.31 -13.84 6.41
N LEU A 386 6.74 -14.31 7.59
CA LEU A 386 6.60 -15.71 8.02
C LEU A 386 5.15 -16.06 8.38
N ARG A 387 4.32 -15.07 8.67
CA ARG A 387 2.90 -15.24 9.05
C ARG A 387 2.72 -16.19 10.25
N THR A 388 3.66 -16.13 11.22
CA THR A 388 3.55 -16.91 12.46
C THR A 388 2.27 -16.58 13.23
N PRO A 389 1.65 -17.56 13.93
CA PRO A 389 0.50 -17.32 14.80
C PRO A 389 0.86 -16.48 16.04
N ILE A 390 2.13 -16.36 16.39
CA ILE A 390 2.59 -15.60 17.58
C ILE A 390 2.46 -14.09 17.29
N PRO A 391 1.83 -13.29 18.16
CA PRO A 391 1.76 -11.85 18.01
C PRO A 391 3.15 -11.19 18.01
N MET A 392 3.32 -10.15 17.21
CA MET A 392 4.63 -9.51 17.01
C MET A 392 4.65 -8.07 17.50
N LEU A 393 5.67 -7.74 18.31
CA LEU A 393 5.95 -6.38 18.78
C LEU A 393 7.25 -5.89 18.13
N ALA A 394 7.24 -4.66 17.60
CA ALA A 394 8.44 -4.00 17.11
C ALA A 394 8.77 -2.78 17.95
N PHE A 395 10.02 -2.67 18.40
CA PHE A 395 10.54 -1.55 19.16
C PHE A 395 11.50 -0.74 18.31
N THR A 396 11.27 0.56 18.21
CA THR A 396 12.08 1.46 17.39
C THR A 396 12.23 2.84 18.05
N PRO A 397 13.39 3.49 17.96
CA PRO A 397 13.54 4.87 18.42
C PRO A 397 12.94 5.90 17.44
N LEU A 398 12.68 5.50 16.18
CA LEU A 398 12.25 6.38 15.12
C LEU A 398 10.72 6.36 14.94
N GLU A 399 10.10 7.52 15.08
CA GLU A 399 8.65 7.66 14.89
C GLU A 399 8.23 7.36 13.43
N SER A 400 9.08 7.73 12.44
CA SER A 400 8.84 7.39 11.03
C SER A 400 8.77 5.87 10.82
N THR A 401 9.71 5.11 11.39
CA THR A 401 9.70 3.65 11.31
C THR A 401 8.48 3.05 12.01
N ARG A 402 8.10 3.59 13.19
CA ARG A 402 6.89 3.16 13.90
C ARG A 402 5.65 3.32 13.01
N ARG A 403 5.50 4.47 12.34
CA ARG A 403 4.39 4.72 11.42
C ARG A 403 4.46 3.82 10.18
N GLN A 404 5.63 3.65 9.57
CA GLN A 404 5.82 2.79 8.41
C GLN A 404 5.48 1.32 8.69
N LEU A 405 5.76 0.81 9.88
CA LEU A 405 5.40 -0.54 10.29
C LEU A 405 3.89 -0.75 10.44
N ALA A 406 3.08 0.33 10.47
CA ALA A 406 1.63 0.23 10.41
C ALA A 406 1.10 -0.42 9.12
N LEU A 407 1.90 -0.51 8.06
CA LEU A 407 1.56 -1.24 6.83
C LEU A 407 2.00 -2.71 6.84
N SER A 408 2.76 -3.16 7.85
CA SER A 408 3.29 -4.54 7.91
C SER A 408 2.36 -5.47 8.68
N TRP A 409 2.03 -6.62 8.10
CA TRP A 409 1.15 -7.61 8.70
C TRP A 409 1.60 -8.04 10.09
N GLY A 410 0.69 -8.10 11.04
CA GLY A 410 0.88 -8.63 12.39
C GLY A 410 1.77 -7.78 13.30
N ILE A 411 2.41 -6.72 12.81
CA ILE A 411 3.30 -5.88 13.62
C ILE A 411 2.50 -4.86 14.41
N GLN A 412 2.77 -4.79 15.72
CA GLN A 412 2.42 -3.67 16.58
C GLN A 412 3.71 -2.95 16.99
N ALA A 413 3.89 -1.72 16.53
CA ALA A 413 5.13 -0.97 16.73
C ALA A 413 5.02 0.02 17.89
N TYR A 414 6.06 0.05 18.74
CA TYR A 414 6.21 0.96 19.87
C TYR A 414 7.46 1.83 19.69
N ARG A 415 7.33 3.10 19.98
CA ARG A 415 8.47 3.98 20.08
C ARG A 415 9.10 3.85 21.45
N VAL A 416 10.39 3.55 21.50
CA VAL A 416 11.21 3.44 22.71
C VAL A 416 12.49 4.24 22.55
N PRO A 417 13.12 4.72 23.64
CA PRO A 417 14.42 5.34 23.57
C PRO A 417 15.50 4.42 22.98
N GLU A 418 16.47 4.98 22.31
CA GLU A 418 17.66 4.24 21.90
C GLU A 418 18.45 3.78 23.12
N VAL A 419 18.99 2.57 23.07
CA VAL A 419 19.75 1.96 24.15
C VAL A 419 21.10 1.46 23.66
N ALA A 420 22.09 1.42 24.56
CA ALA A 420 23.45 1.01 24.25
C ALA A 420 23.72 -0.46 24.59
N HIS A 421 22.90 -1.08 25.46
CA HIS A 421 23.12 -2.42 25.96
C HIS A 421 21.88 -3.31 25.76
N THR A 422 22.10 -4.63 25.65
CA THR A 422 21.03 -5.63 25.47
C THR A 422 20.11 -5.72 26.67
N ASP A 423 20.63 -5.54 27.88
CA ASP A 423 19.83 -5.63 29.08
C ASP A 423 18.82 -4.46 29.17
N ASP A 424 19.20 -3.28 28.68
CA ASP A 424 18.26 -2.16 28.53
C ASP A 424 17.13 -2.48 27.54
N MET A 425 17.43 -3.22 26.44
CA MET A 425 16.41 -3.70 25.52
C MET A 425 15.39 -4.61 26.22
N VAL A 426 15.87 -5.58 27.01
CA VAL A 426 15.00 -6.49 27.76
C VAL A 426 14.14 -5.71 28.75
N TRP A 427 14.72 -4.78 29.47
CA TRP A 427 13.98 -3.90 30.37
C TRP A 427 12.89 -3.10 29.64
N GLN A 428 13.18 -2.54 28.46
CA GLN A 428 12.16 -1.85 27.65
C GLN A 428 11.01 -2.79 27.26
N VAL A 429 11.30 -4.05 26.92
CA VAL A 429 10.26 -5.06 26.64
C VAL A 429 9.38 -5.23 27.85
N ASP A 430 9.95 -5.43 29.03
CA ASP A 430 9.20 -5.60 30.27
C ASP A 430 8.34 -4.38 30.60
N GLN A 431 8.91 -3.17 30.50
CA GLN A 431 8.18 -1.92 30.75
C GLN A 431 6.98 -1.73 29.80
N VAL A 432 7.16 -1.97 28.50
CA VAL A 432 6.08 -1.82 27.53
C VAL A 432 5.04 -2.92 27.70
N ALA A 433 5.47 -4.17 27.87
CA ALA A 433 4.57 -5.31 28.04
C ALA A 433 3.65 -5.15 29.27
N GLN A 434 4.21 -4.68 30.39
CA GLN A 434 3.45 -4.46 31.62
C GLN A 434 2.57 -3.21 31.55
N SER A 435 3.15 -2.04 31.12
CA SER A 435 2.41 -0.78 31.10
C SER A 435 1.23 -0.80 30.11
N ALA A 436 1.39 -1.47 28.98
CA ALA A 436 0.34 -1.65 27.98
C ALA A 436 -0.56 -2.88 28.28
N ARG A 437 -0.31 -3.60 29.39
CA ARG A 437 -1.05 -4.82 29.79
C ARG A 437 -1.11 -5.88 28.68
N LEU A 438 0.00 -6.08 27.99
CA LEU A 438 0.12 -7.04 26.89
C LEU A 438 0.45 -8.44 27.39
N ALA A 439 1.23 -8.53 28.48
CA ALA A 439 1.73 -9.78 29.06
C ALA A 439 1.74 -9.71 30.59
N GLU A 440 1.73 -10.88 31.23
CA GLU A 440 1.80 -11.05 32.69
C GLU A 440 3.18 -11.57 33.10
N VAL A 441 3.55 -11.34 34.35
CA VAL A 441 4.80 -11.88 34.91
C VAL A 441 4.80 -13.42 34.80
N GLY A 442 5.86 -13.94 34.18
CA GLY A 442 5.99 -15.36 33.88
C GLY A 442 5.73 -15.75 32.43
N ASP A 443 5.15 -14.86 31.62
CA ASP A 443 4.99 -15.07 30.19
C ASP A 443 6.35 -15.10 29.48
N GLU A 444 6.51 -16.01 28.51
CA GLU A 444 7.71 -16.12 27.71
C GLU A 444 7.61 -15.27 26.44
N MET A 445 8.71 -14.64 26.08
CA MET A 445 8.88 -13.86 24.87
C MET A 445 10.16 -14.23 24.14
N VAL A 446 10.15 -14.16 22.81
CA VAL A 446 11.34 -14.37 21.99
C VAL A 446 11.75 -13.03 21.38
N ILE A 447 12.96 -12.59 21.68
CA ILE A 447 13.49 -11.28 21.30
C ILE A 447 14.53 -11.46 20.18
N VAL A 448 14.38 -10.70 19.08
CA VAL A 448 15.33 -10.58 17.98
C VAL A 448 15.91 -9.17 17.97
N ALA A 449 17.22 -9.05 17.99
CA ALA A 449 17.91 -7.75 17.98
C ALA A 449 19.20 -7.78 17.15
N GLY A 450 19.72 -6.61 16.84
CA GLY A 450 21.05 -6.39 16.29
C GLY A 450 22.06 -6.07 17.39
N MET A 451 23.22 -6.68 17.34
CA MET A 451 24.37 -6.40 18.21
C MET A 451 25.59 -5.97 17.41
N PRO A 452 26.23 -4.83 17.72
CA PRO A 452 25.85 -3.86 18.77
C PRO A 452 24.53 -3.16 18.44
N PRO A 453 23.79 -2.67 19.48
CA PRO A 453 22.59 -1.87 19.27
C PRO A 453 22.84 -0.67 18.37
N GLY A 454 21.81 -0.21 17.65
CA GLY A 454 21.90 0.96 16.79
C GLY A 454 22.56 0.76 15.42
N THR A 455 23.05 -0.45 15.10
CA THR A 455 23.65 -0.75 13.79
C THR A 455 22.62 -1.37 12.84
N PRO A 456 22.18 -0.68 11.77
CA PRO A 456 21.26 -1.24 10.79
C PRO A 456 21.79 -2.52 10.14
N GLY A 457 20.91 -3.51 9.90
CA GLY A 457 21.28 -4.78 9.25
C GLY A 457 22.03 -5.79 10.13
N SER A 458 22.22 -5.50 11.42
CA SER A 458 22.99 -6.34 12.34
C SER A 458 22.13 -7.37 13.09
N SER A 459 20.94 -7.78 12.60
CA SER A 459 20.11 -8.80 13.28
C SER A 459 20.88 -10.11 13.44
N ASN A 460 21.45 -10.33 14.64
CA ASN A 460 22.38 -11.43 14.96
C ASN A 460 22.18 -12.01 16.36
N LEU A 461 21.19 -11.47 17.12
CA LEU A 461 20.86 -11.91 18.47
C LEU A 461 19.44 -12.50 18.50
N LEU A 462 19.29 -13.64 19.14
CA LEU A 462 18.03 -14.22 19.55
C LEU A 462 18.11 -14.53 21.05
N ARG A 463 17.11 -14.08 21.84
CA ARG A 463 17.02 -14.33 23.26
C ARG A 463 15.61 -14.79 23.61
N VAL A 464 15.49 -15.88 24.37
CA VAL A 464 14.26 -16.23 25.09
C VAL A 464 14.29 -15.50 26.43
N HIS A 465 13.24 -14.77 26.72
CA HIS A 465 13.09 -13.98 27.94
C HIS A 465 11.75 -14.27 28.61
N ARG A 466 11.77 -14.41 29.93
CA ARG A 466 10.57 -14.55 30.73
C ARG A 466 10.29 -13.25 31.46
N LEU A 467 9.08 -12.72 31.30
CA LEU A 467 8.70 -11.44 31.89
C LEU A 467 8.82 -11.49 33.40
N GLY A 468 9.60 -10.56 33.97
CA GLY A 468 9.86 -10.45 35.41
C GLY A 468 11.09 -11.20 35.89
N ASP A 469 11.84 -11.90 35.04
CA ASP A 469 13.17 -12.40 35.39
C ASP A 469 14.10 -11.22 35.71
N GLU A 470 14.98 -11.40 36.73
CA GLU A 470 15.97 -10.36 37.09
C GLU A 470 16.89 -10.07 35.88
N VAL A 471 16.88 -8.82 35.44
CA VAL A 471 17.84 -8.28 34.45
C VAL A 471 18.84 -7.47 35.24
N ASP A 472 20.14 -7.81 35.14
CA ASP A 472 21.20 -7.07 35.80
C ASP A 472 21.23 -5.61 35.19
N TYR A 473 20.71 -4.69 36.01
CA TYR A 473 20.58 -3.28 35.62
C TYR A 473 21.90 -2.58 35.80
N VAL A 474 22.63 -2.32 34.73
CA VAL A 474 23.76 -1.41 34.77
C VAL A 474 23.23 0.01 34.55
N ILE A 475 22.80 0.66 35.65
CA ILE A 475 22.58 2.11 35.63
C ILE A 475 23.91 2.76 35.21
N GLY A 476 23.93 3.43 34.07
CA GLY A 476 25.11 4.20 33.63
C GLY A 476 25.49 5.25 34.67
N GLY A 477 26.55 5.01 35.40
CA GLY A 477 27.10 5.94 36.35
C GLY A 477 27.93 5.29 37.44
N SER A 478 29.27 5.30 37.26
CA SER A 478 30.32 5.11 38.25
C SER A 478 30.35 3.77 39.04
N ARG A 479 31.19 2.85 38.59
CA ARG A 479 31.90 2.00 39.52
C ARG A 479 32.76 2.99 40.39
N GLY A 480 32.28 3.30 41.57
CA GLY A 480 33.12 3.84 42.61
C GLY A 480 34.12 2.74 43.00
N ASP A 481 35.40 3.07 42.90
CA ASP A 481 36.49 2.28 43.45
C ASP A 481 36.26 1.99 44.94
N ALA A 482 36.31 0.72 45.31
CA ALA A 482 36.64 0.27 46.66
C ALA A 482 37.62 -0.91 46.58
#